data_83f3fb83a5a70fdf08a82a406eb952c1
#
_entry.id   83f3fb83a5a70fdf08a82a406eb952c1
#
_cell.length_a   1.000
_cell.length_b   1.000
_cell.length_c   1.000
_cell.angle_alpha   90.00
_cell.angle_beta   90.00
_cell.angle_gamma   90.00
#
_symmetry.space_group_name_H-M   'P 1'
#
loop_
_entity.id
_entity.type
_entity.pdbx_description
1 polymer ?
#
loop_
_entity_poly.entity_id
_entity_poly.type
_entity_poly.pdbx_seq_one_letter_code
_entity_poly.pdbx_strand_id
1 'polypeptide(L)'
;LKVDNKGSIAENQIADFLSEYVEVERNNRTIIAPYELDIVIDDYNLAIEYCGLYWHNDKRLDKSYHKEKLLKCQQNGYTLITIFEDEWLHKSQIVKSRMLHKLNLQRDRVYARKTTCRRISPAIARSFCDQNHIQGYHNASVNYGLFDKDQL
;
A
#
# COMPACT_ATOMS: atom_id res chain seq x y z
N LEU A 1 -9.70 -18.38 -24.36
CA LEU A 1 -9.47 -18.31 -22.92
C LEU A 1 -10.39 -17.21 -22.40
N LYS A 2 -11.47 -17.57 -21.70
CA LYS A 2 -12.31 -16.61 -20.96
C LYS A 2 -11.54 -16.21 -19.71
N VAL A 3 -11.08 -14.98 -19.64
CA VAL A 3 -10.60 -14.37 -18.40
C VAL A 3 -11.85 -14.06 -17.59
N ASP A 4 -12.13 -14.85 -16.56
CA ASP A 4 -13.15 -14.52 -15.55
C ASP A 4 -12.62 -13.33 -14.72
N ASN A 5 -12.95 -12.13 -15.17
CA ASN A 5 -12.68 -10.88 -14.43
C ASN A 5 -13.67 -10.76 -13.27
N LYS A 6 -13.41 -11.45 -12.15
CA LYS A 6 -14.25 -11.42 -10.94
C LYS A 6 -13.87 -10.31 -9.94
N GLY A 7 -12.78 -9.59 -10.15
CA GLY A 7 -12.34 -8.49 -9.28
C GLY A 7 -12.91 -7.13 -9.69
N SER A 8 -12.89 -6.15 -8.78
CA SER A 8 -13.21 -4.77 -9.10
C SER A 8 -12.20 -4.19 -10.11
N ILE A 9 -12.56 -3.10 -10.79
CA ILE A 9 -11.65 -2.43 -11.74
C ILE A 9 -10.33 -2.05 -11.06
N ALA A 10 -10.39 -1.56 -9.83
CA ALA A 10 -9.21 -1.17 -9.07
C ALA A 10 -8.34 -2.36 -8.66
N GLU A 11 -8.93 -3.48 -8.22
CA GLU A 11 -8.19 -4.72 -7.95
C GLU A 11 -7.43 -5.19 -9.19
N ASN A 12 -8.09 -5.17 -10.35
CA ASN A 12 -7.44 -5.54 -11.61
C ASN A 12 -6.30 -4.59 -11.96
N GLN A 13 -6.47 -3.28 -11.80
CA GLN A 13 -5.42 -2.28 -12.05
C GLN A 13 -4.21 -2.49 -11.13
N ILE A 14 -4.43 -2.80 -9.85
CA ILE A 14 -3.37 -3.08 -8.88
C ILE A 14 -2.63 -4.36 -9.27
N ALA A 15 -3.36 -5.42 -9.58
CA ALA A 15 -2.78 -6.70 -9.96
C ALA A 15 -2.01 -6.60 -11.29
N ASP A 16 -2.56 -5.90 -12.30
CA ASP A 16 -1.89 -5.66 -13.59
C ASP A 16 -0.57 -4.90 -13.40
N PHE A 17 -0.59 -3.82 -12.59
CA PHE A 17 0.62 -3.07 -12.26
C PHE A 17 1.69 -3.95 -11.60
N LEU A 18 1.32 -4.79 -10.63
CA LEU A 18 2.26 -5.67 -9.94
C LEU A 18 2.78 -6.78 -10.85
N SER A 19 1.95 -7.27 -11.77
CA SER A 19 2.33 -8.31 -12.74
C SER A 19 3.41 -7.87 -13.72
N GLU A 20 3.68 -6.57 -13.85
CA GLU A 20 4.83 -6.06 -14.61
C GLU A 20 6.18 -6.39 -13.94
N TYR A 21 6.18 -6.72 -12.65
CA TYR A 21 7.38 -6.89 -11.84
C TYR A 21 7.54 -8.28 -11.24
N VAL A 22 6.44 -8.93 -10.86
CA VAL A 22 6.42 -10.19 -10.11
C VAL A 22 5.26 -11.07 -10.55
N GLU A 23 5.32 -12.37 -10.22
CA GLU A 23 4.19 -13.27 -10.40
C GLU A 23 3.09 -12.94 -9.39
N VAL A 24 1.85 -12.84 -9.87
CA VAL A 24 0.68 -12.41 -9.10
C VAL A 24 -0.43 -13.45 -9.23
N GLU A 25 -0.87 -13.98 -8.11
CA GLU A 25 -2.08 -14.80 -8.03
C GLU A 25 -3.26 -13.92 -7.60
N ARG A 26 -4.44 -14.10 -8.23
CA ARG A 26 -5.66 -13.35 -7.94
C ARG A 26 -6.71 -14.25 -7.32
N ASN A 27 -7.50 -13.70 -6.41
CA ASN A 27 -8.64 -14.38 -5.79
C ASN A 27 -8.25 -15.71 -5.13
N ASN A 28 -7.13 -15.71 -4.38
CA ASN A 28 -6.67 -16.91 -3.68
C ASN A 28 -7.61 -17.25 -2.51
N ARG A 29 -8.09 -18.52 -2.49
CA ARG A 29 -9.01 -19.05 -1.47
C ARG A 29 -8.40 -20.18 -0.64
N THR A 30 -7.12 -20.43 -0.81
CA THR A 30 -6.46 -21.58 -0.19
C THR A 30 -5.68 -21.19 1.05
N ILE A 31 -4.96 -20.08 1.00
CA ILE A 31 -4.02 -19.63 2.05
C ILE A 31 -4.74 -19.36 3.38
N ILE A 32 -5.88 -18.68 3.33
CA ILE A 32 -6.63 -18.30 4.53
C ILE A 32 -8.09 -18.80 4.53
N ALA A 33 -8.33 -19.98 3.98
CA ALA A 33 -9.68 -20.54 3.91
C ALA A 33 -10.46 -20.39 5.24
N PRO A 34 -11.77 -20.04 5.21
CA PRO A 34 -12.67 -19.90 4.05
C PRO A 34 -12.62 -18.50 3.38
N TYR A 35 -11.72 -17.61 3.80
CA TYR A 35 -11.60 -16.27 3.24
C TYR A 35 -10.88 -16.27 1.90
N GLU A 36 -11.15 -15.25 1.08
CA GLU A 36 -10.44 -14.97 -0.17
C GLU A 36 -9.44 -13.84 0.03
N LEU A 37 -8.30 -13.90 -0.64
CA LEU A 37 -7.33 -12.82 -0.78
C LEU A 37 -7.39 -12.30 -2.22
N ASP A 38 -7.56 -10.99 -2.40
CA ASP A 38 -7.73 -10.40 -3.73
C ASP A 38 -6.49 -10.59 -4.59
N ILE A 39 -5.31 -10.34 -4.01
CA ILE A 39 -4.01 -10.43 -4.67
C ILE A 39 -2.99 -11.09 -3.74
N VAL A 40 -2.23 -12.07 -4.26
CA VAL A 40 -1.15 -12.74 -3.54
C VAL A 40 0.13 -12.70 -4.37
N ILE A 41 1.24 -12.44 -3.72
CA ILE A 41 2.60 -12.49 -4.27
C ILE A 41 3.39 -13.48 -3.40
N ASP A 42 3.38 -14.74 -3.80
CA ASP A 42 3.83 -15.86 -2.98
C ASP A 42 5.32 -15.78 -2.65
N ASP A 43 6.17 -15.48 -3.62
CA ASP A 43 7.61 -15.30 -3.46
C ASP A 43 8.00 -14.26 -2.39
N TYR A 44 7.11 -13.35 -2.06
CA TYR A 44 7.32 -12.31 -1.06
C TYR A 44 6.50 -12.50 0.21
N ASN A 45 5.72 -13.59 0.30
CA ASN A 45 4.76 -13.82 1.39
C ASN A 45 3.89 -12.58 1.63
N LEU A 46 3.40 -11.98 0.56
CA LEU A 46 2.65 -10.73 0.58
C LEU A 46 1.25 -10.95 0.01
N ALA A 47 0.24 -10.51 0.76
CA ALA A 47 -1.14 -10.44 0.33
C ALA A 47 -1.61 -8.99 0.30
N ILE A 48 -2.46 -8.65 -0.66
CA ILE A 48 -3.02 -7.31 -0.82
C ILE A 48 -4.54 -7.43 -0.93
N GLU A 49 -5.24 -6.60 -0.17
CA GLU A 49 -6.70 -6.44 -0.18
C GLU A 49 -7.07 -5.04 -0.64
N TYR A 50 -8.05 -4.94 -1.49
CA TYR A 50 -8.63 -3.67 -1.88
C TYR A 50 -9.95 -3.44 -1.16
N CYS A 51 -10.04 -2.34 -0.40
CA CYS A 51 -11.25 -1.96 0.34
C CYS A 51 -11.96 -0.78 -0.34
N GLY A 52 -13.09 -1.06 -1.00
CA GLY A 52 -13.99 -0.03 -1.51
C GLY A 52 -14.75 0.68 -0.38
N LEU A 53 -14.98 1.98 -0.51
CA LEU A 53 -15.70 2.81 0.49
C LEU A 53 -17.17 2.41 0.67
N TYR A 54 -17.77 1.74 -0.31
CA TYR A 54 -19.19 1.37 -0.28
C TYR A 54 -19.54 0.37 0.84
N TRP A 55 -18.59 -0.46 1.29
CA TRP A 55 -18.79 -1.49 2.30
C TRP A 55 -18.72 -0.99 3.74
N HIS A 56 -18.41 0.30 3.98
CA HIS A 56 -18.28 0.87 5.32
C HIS A 56 -19.60 1.11 6.08
N ASN A 57 -20.77 0.87 5.46
CA ASN A 57 -22.06 1.13 6.10
C ASN A 57 -22.52 0.06 7.10
N ASP A 58 -21.94 -1.14 7.10
CA ASP A 58 -22.24 -2.20 8.07
C ASP A 58 -21.13 -2.30 9.14
N LYS A 59 -21.13 -1.35 10.04
CA LYS A 59 -20.06 -1.07 11.05
C LYS A 59 -19.70 -2.20 12.01
N ARG A 60 -20.43 -3.32 12.06
CA ARG A 60 -20.19 -4.40 13.03
C ARG A 60 -19.55 -5.66 12.43
N LEU A 61 -19.89 -6.02 11.21
CA LEU A 61 -19.31 -7.20 10.55
C LEU A 61 -17.90 -6.93 10.01
N ASP A 62 -17.61 -5.67 9.68
CA ASP A 62 -16.39 -5.27 8.98
C ASP A 62 -15.12 -5.40 9.85
N LYS A 63 -15.14 -4.91 11.10
CA LYS A 63 -13.94 -4.87 11.95
C LYS A 63 -13.44 -6.26 12.37
N SER A 64 -14.34 -7.18 12.69
CA SER A 64 -13.96 -8.56 13.06
C SER A 64 -13.44 -9.31 11.84
N TYR A 65 -14.08 -9.15 10.69
CA TYR A 65 -13.71 -9.78 9.43
C TYR A 65 -12.29 -9.40 8.98
N HIS A 66 -11.98 -8.10 8.90
CA HIS A 66 -10.62 -7.64 8.53
C HIS A 66 -9.57 -8.07 9.54
N LYS A 67 -9.90 -8.04 10.84
CA LYS A 67 -9.00 -8.53 11.88
C LYS A 67 -8.71 -10.02 11.75
N GLU A 68 -9.72 -10.82 11.48
CA GLU A 68 -9.56 -12.27 11.28
C GLU A 68 -8.73 -12.60 10.05
N LYS A 69 -8.96 -11.91 8.92
CA LYS A 69 -8.12 -12.04 7.72
C LYS A 69 -6.66 -11.71 8.02
N LEU A 70 -6.41 -10.60 8.71
CA LEU A 70 -5.06 -10.20 9.10
C LEU A 70 -4.37 -11.26 9.97
N LEU A 71 -5.06 -11.75 11.00
CA LEU A 71 -4.52 -12.78 11.90
C LEU A 71 -4.23 -14.08 11.16
N LYS A 72 -5.13 -14.51 10.25
CA LYS A 72 -4.91 -15.72 9.44
C LYS A 72 -3.74 -15.56 8.46
N CYS A 73 -3.60 -14.40 7.82
CA CYS A 73 -2.42 -14.11 7.00
C CYS A 73 -1.14 -14.25 7.82
N GLN A 74 -1.09 -13.61 9.00
CA GLN A 74 0.08 -13.67 9.89
C GLN A 74 0.38 -15.10 10.34
N GLN A 75 -0.63 -15.90 10.68
CA GLN A 75 -0.47 -17.31 11.07
C GLN A 75 0.10 -18.17 9.93
N ASN A 76 -0.22 -17.83 8.67
CA ASN A 76 0.32 -18.50 7.48
C ASN A 76 1.61 -17.87 6.95
N GLY A 77 2.22 -16.93 7.69
CA GLY A 77 3.48 -16.29 7.32
C GLY A 77 3.37 -15.15 6.31
N TYR A 78 2.15 -14.72 5.97
CA TYR A 78 1.92 -13.63 5.00
C TYR A 78 1.76 -12.28 5.69
N THR A 79 2.32 -11.24 5.06
CA THR A 79 2.02 -9.85 5.38
C THR A 79 0.79 -9.43 4.59
N LEU A 80 -0.25 -8.92 5.25
CA LEU A 80 -1.42 -8.36 4.58
C LEU A 80 -1.31 -6.84 4.49
N ILE A 81 -1.47 -6.29 3.28
CA ILE A 81 -1.58 -4.86 3.02
C ILE A 81 -3.00 -4.57 2.54
N THR A 82 -3.68 -3.64 3.21
CA THR A 82 -4.96 -3.12 2.75
C THR A 82 -4.74 -1.82 2.00
N ILE A 83 -5.34 -1.70 0.82
CA ILE A 83 -5.38 -0.48 0.00
C ILE A 83 -6.82 0.01 0.01
N PHE A 84 -7.04 1.23 0.50
CA PHE A 84 -8.36 1.83 0.50
C PHE A 84 -8.65 2.53 -0.83
N GLU A 85 -9.93 2.60 -1.20
CA GLU A 85 -10.38 3.18 -2.47
C GLU A 85 -9.92 4.62 -2.64
N ASP A 86 -10.02 5.44 -1.61
CA ASP A 86 -9.58 6.83 -1.61
C ASP A 86 -8.06 6.98 -1.80
N GLU A 87 -7.27 6.08 -1.21
CA GLU A 87 -5.82 6.01 -1.42
C GLU A 87 -5.51 5.69 -2.89
N TRP A 88 -6.20 4.71 -3.48
CA TRP A 88 -5.98 4.32 -4.87
C TRP A 88 -6.42 5.42 -5.86
N LEU A 89 -7.59 6.02 -5.64
CA LEU A 89 -8.13 7.06 -6.52
C LEU A 89 -7.32 8.35 -6.49
N HIS A 90 -6.86 8.79 -5.31
CA HIS A 90 -6.23 10.10 -5.16
C HIS A 90 -4.71 10.06 -5.01
N LYS A 91 -4.14 8.92 -4.61
CA LYS A 91 -2.71 8.77 -4.29
C LYS A 91 -2.09 7.50 -4.88
N SER A 92 -2.57 7.04 -6.03
CA SER A 92 -2.12 5.79 -6.66
C SER A 92 -0.60 5.70 -6.83
N GLN A 93 0.08 6.81 -7.13
CA GLN A 93 1.54 6.82 -7.27
C GLN A 93 2.26 6.52 -5.95
N ILE A 94 1.75 7.05 -4.84
CA ILE A 94 2.29 6.77 -3.50
C ILE A 94 2.03 5.29 -3.14
N VAL A 95 0.83 4.78 -3.43
CA VAL A 95 0.48 3.37 -3.22
C VAL A 95 1.41 2.46 -4.02
N LYS A 96 1.60 2.74 -5.33
CA LYS A 96 2.52 2.00 -6.21
C LYS A 96 3.96 2.01 -5.67
N SER A 97 4.46 3.18 -5.28
CA SER A 97 5.81 3.32 -4.68
C SER A 97 5.96 2.49 -3.40
N ARG A 98 4.95 2.50 -2.51
CA ARG A 98 4.94 1.68 -1.28
C ARG A 98 4.98 0.18 -1.60
N MET A 99 4.22 -0.28 -2.60
CA MET A 99 4.24 -1.69 -3.01
C MET A 99 5.60 -2.10 -3.56
N LEU A 100 6.18 -1.30 -4.48
CA LEU A 100 7.52 -1.58 -5.02
C LEU A 100 8.60 -1.58 -3.93
N HIS A 101 8.48 -0.68 -2.95
CA HIS A 101 9.39 -0.68 -1.80
C HIS A 101 9.25 -1.96 -0.96
N LYS A 102 8.02 -2.41 -0.73
CA LYS A 102 7.75 -3.66 0.01
C LYS A 102 8.31 -4.89 -0.69
N LEU A 103 8.32 -4.88 -2.00
CA LEU A 103 8.91 -5.92 -2.84
C LEU A 103 10.43 -5.77 -3.05
N ASN A 104 11.09 -4.78 -2.41
CA ASN A 104 12.50 -4.46 -2.63
C ASN A 104 12.87 -4.14 -4.10
N LEU A 105 11.91 -3.67 -4.88
CA LEU A 105 12.08 -3.34 -6.30
C LEU A 105 12.40 -1.86 -6.54
N GLN A 106 12.40 -1.04 -5.51
CA GLN A 106 12.83 0.35 -5.61
C GLN A 106 14.35 0.44 -5.80
N ARG A 107 14.77 1.08 -6.90
CA ARG A 107 16.20 1.19 -7.28
C ARG A 107 16.91 2.34 -6.57
N ASP A 108 16.20 3.42 -6.32
CA ASP A 108 16.79 4.63 -5.73
C ASP A 108 16.76 4.56 -4.21
N ARG A 109 17.96 4.53 -3.61
CA ARG A 109 18.12 4.51 -2.15
C ARG A 109 18.99 5.69 -1.73
N VAL A 110 18.42 6.55 -0.90
CA VAL A 110 19.17 7.59 -0.22
C VAL A 110 19.55 7.10 1.17
N TYR A 111 20.86 7.06 1.44
CA TYR A 111 21.36 6.65 2.77
C TYR A 111 21.29 7.82 3.73
N ALA A 112 20.63 7.66 4.88
CA ALA A 112 20.47 8.70 5.89
C ALA A 112 21.80 9.41 6.28
N ARG A 113 22.92 8.65 6.27
CA ARG A 113 24.28 9.20 6.52
C ARG A 113 24.76 10.21 5.48
N LYS A 114 24.15 10.22 4.28
CA LYS A 114 24.49 11.17 3.20
C LYS A 114 23.59 12.38 3.19
N THR A 115 22.57 12.38 4.05
CA THR A 115 21.61 13.49 4.11
C THR A 115 22.01 14.52 5.17
N THR A 116 21.59 15.77 4.93
CA THR A 116 21.69 16.87 5.88
C THR A 116 20.32 17.17 6.45
N CYS A 117 20.21 17.19 7.79
CA CYS A 117 18.97 17.58 8.47
C CYS A 117 18.89 19.10 8.60
N ARG A 118 17.81 19.70 8.09
CA ARG A 118 17.58 21.16 8.17
C ARG A 118 16.16 21.43 8.64
N ARG A 119 15.98 22.53 9.41
CA ARG A 119 14.65 23.03 9.71
C ARG A 119 14.01 23.59 8.44
N ILE A 120 12.74 23.22 8.20
CA ILE A 120 11.98 23.66 7.03
C ILE A 120 10.70 24.38 7.45
N SER A 121 10.17 25.20 6.55
CA SER A 121 8.89 25.87 6.79
C SER A 121 7.72 24.89 6.73
N PRO A 122 6.58 25.19 7.40
CA PRO A 122 5.36 24.37 7.26
C PRO A 122 4.89 24.25 5.81
N ALA A 123 5.10 25.25 4.97
CA ALA A 123 4.74 25.22 3.55
C ALA A 123 5.53 24.15 2.78
N ILE A 124 6.84 24.08 3.00
CA ILE A 124 7.73 23.07 2.39
C ILE A 124 7.33 21.67 2.90
N ALA A 125 7.14 21.52 4.22
CA ALA A 125 6.74 20.25 4.82
C ALA A 125 5.40 19.76 4.26
N ARG A 126 4.43 20.67 4.10
CA ARG A 126 3.11 20.36 3.52
C ARG A 126 3.24 19.89 2.08
N SER A 127 3.94 20.65 1.24
CA SER A 127 4.13 20.29 -0.17
C SER A 127 4.77 18.90 -0.30
N PHE A 128 5.81 18.62 0.48
CA PHE A 128 6.49 17.32 0.46
C PHE A 128 5.58 16.18 0.94
N CYS A 129 4.90 16.35 2.08
CA CYS A 129 4.05 15.30 2.63
C CYS A 129 2.83 15.03 1.75
N ASP A 130 2.21 16.07 1.16
CA ASP A 130 1.04 15.89 0.29
C ASP A 130 1.40 15.12 -0.99
N GLN A 131 2.64 15.22 -1.45
CA GLN A 131 3.15 14.51 -2.63
C GLN A 131 3.69 13.11 -2.32
N ASN A 132 4.20 12.86 -1.09
CA ASN A 132 4.97 11.65 -0.79
C ASN A 132 4.39 10.80 0.35
N HIS A 133 3.43 11.31 1.12
CA HIS A 133 2.86 10.59 2.25
C HIS A 133 1.37 10.28 2.03
N ILE A 134 0.96 9.04 2.33
CA ILE A 134 -0.40 8.57 2.08
C ILE A 134 -1.46 9.40 2.81
N GLN A 135 -1.20 9.81 4.05
CA GLN A 135 -2.09 10.65 4.85
C GLN A 135 -1.89 12.16 4.61
N GLY A 136 -0.88 12.54 3.79
CA GLY A 136 -0.52 13.95 3.56
C GLY A 136 0.14 14.61 4.76
N TYR A 137 0.08 15.95 4.78
CA TYR A 137 0.67 16.77 5.84
C TYR A 137 -0.24 16.87 7.06
N HIS A 138 0.36 16.78 8.24
CA HIS A 138 -0.28 17.13 9.51
C HIS A 138 0.45 18.28 10.17
N ASN A 139 -0.30 19.21 10.79
CA ASN A 139 0.28 20.38 11.46
C ASN A 139 1.25 19.96 12.58
N ALA A 140 2.43 20.56 12.57
CA ALA A 140 3.46 20.35 13.58
C ALA A 140 4.07 21.68 13.99
N SER A 141 4.48 21.78 15.27
CA SER A 141 5.12 22.99 15.81
C SER A 141 6.50 23.23 15.18
N VAL A 142 7.19 22.16 14.80
CA VAL A 142 8.52 22.23 14.18
C VAL A 142 8.59 21.15 13.09
N ASN A 143 9.15 21.53 11.94
CA ASN A 143 9.36 20.62 10.83
C ASN A 143 10.85 20.55 10.50
N TYR A 144 11.37 19.33 10.28
CA TYR A 144 12.71 19.07 9.79
C TYR A 144 12.64 18.26 8.51
N GLY A 145 13.50 18.58 7.56
CA GLY A 145 13.67 17.82 6.31
C GLY A 145 15.05 17.20 6.24
N LEU A 146 15.13 16.03 5.61
CA LEU A 146 16.40 15.39 5.26
C LEU A 146 16.68 15.69 3.79
N PHE A 147 17.84 16.26 3.51
CA PHE A 147 18.25 16.67 2.18
C PHE A 147 19.40 15.79 1.68
N ASP A 148 19.25 15.19 0.52
CA ASP A 148 20.39 14.68 -0.25
C ASP A 148 20.86 15.80 -1.16
N LYS A 149 22.03 16.38 -0.83
CA LYS A 149 22.52 17.66 -1.42
C LYS A 149 21.49 18.78 -1.11
N ASP A 150 20.76 19.25 -2.12
CA ASP A 150 19.73 20.30 -1.98
C ASP A 150 18.31 19.78 -2.27
N GLN A 151 18.15 18.50 -2.46
CA GLN A 151 16.87 17.85 -2.72
C GLN A 151 16.30 17.25 -1.42
N LEU A 152 15.06 17.67 -1.08
CA LEU A 152 14.29 17.17 0.07
C LEU A 152 13.72 15.80 -0.22
#